data_3bcfd4fa0884e6797e7131beacb0b02b
#
_entry.id   3bcfd4fa0884e6797e7131beacb0b02b
#
_cell.length_a   1.000
_cell.length_b   1.000
_cell.length_c   1.000
_cell.angle_alpha   90.00
_cell.angle_beta   90.00
_cell.angle_gamma   90.00
#
_symmetry.space_group_name_H-M   'P 1'
#
loop_
_entity.id
_entity.type
_entity.pdbx_description
1 polymer ?
#
loop_
_entity_poly.entity_id
_entity_poly.type
_entity_poly.pdbx_seq_one_letter_code
_entity_poly.pdbx_strand_id
1 'polypeptide(L)'
;MIDRAVRIGMIGCGTQANVHFAAIKELTEQIATVAAVCDLDDERLAAACQLWPQARSAKDYHEMLSPGDLDLVIVATMPNTHEAMSLASLEAGANVLCEKPFMMNATEAQNVLAKAETAGLRVQLGTNMRDMPSSQYLHRLIEGDSIGTPVYAKAWGCHDYPPVWAPHYHLATSGGGVLASTLVHTLDLAMWIGGSPNPLTVSAATNKLFPGKRGPKIDAKIHERYDAEDLLSAFVRFDNGAFYSLEGNWCSEAKDYHSFELTTTKGTVTGAPFTVKVDVEGEIVDQTPTLDGEDDWFKSVHTQDAALIGKLRAGEAWALQDARQLLNLQKIVDACYESARSGREVVF
;
A
#
# COMPACT_ATOMS: atom_id res chain seq x y z
N MET A 1 10.42 -24.49 -2.25
CA MET A 1 11.75 -23.93 -2.65
C MET A 1 11.84 -23.86 -4.16
N ILE A 2 12.31 -22.74 -4.70
CA ILE A 2 12.51 -22.53 -6.13
C ILE A 2 14.03 -22.48 -6.39
N ASP A 3 14.57 -23.53 -7.05
CA ASP A 3 16.03 -23.65 -7.32
C ASP A 3 16.46 -22.90 -8.59
N ARG A 4 15.51 -22.38 -9.36
CA ARG A 4 15.72 -21.53 -10.54
C ARG A 4 15.41 -20.06 -10.23
N ALA A 5 15.62 -19.18 -11.19
CA ALA A 5 15.12 -17.79 -11.10
C ALA A 5 13.61 -17.76 -10.92
N VAL A 6 13.14 -16.86 -10.05
CA VAL A 6 11.70 -16.55 -9.91
C VAL A 6 11.21 -15.90 -11.20
N ARG A 7 10.19 -16.47 -11.82
CA ARG A 7 9.60 -15.98 -13.07
C ARG A 7 8.47 -15.01 -12.75
N ILE A 8 8.69 -13.75 -13.07
CA ILE A 8 7.77 -12.66 -12.73
C ILE A 8 6.98 -12.23 -13.96
N GLY A 9 5.66 -12.12 -13.80
CA GLY A 9 4.77 -11.43 -14.72
C GLY A 9 4.48 -10.02 -14.23
N MET A 10 4.44 -9.04 -15.15
CA MET A 10 4.04 -7.66 -14.85
C MET A 10 2.77 -7.32 -15.61
N ILE A 11 1.69 -7.02 -14.90
CA ILE A 11 0.44 -6.50 -15.48
C ILE A 11 0.35 -5.00 -15.19
N GLY A 12 0.38 -4.19 -16.26
CA GLY A 12 0.61 -2.75 -16.19
C GLY A 12 2.10 -2.43 -16.28
N CYS A 13 2.50 -1.63 -17.30
CA CYS A 13 3.88 -1.21 -17.54
C CYS A 13 4.05 0.31 -17.37
N GLY A 14 3.25 0.91 -16.47
CA GLY A 14 3.27 2.34 -16.18
C GLY A 14 4.39 2.77 -15.23
N THR A 15 4.22 3.97 -14.64
CA THR A 15 5.23 4.58 -13.75
C THR A 15 5.61 3.68 -12.58
N GLN A 16 4.62 3.09 -11.89
CA GLN A 16 4.89 2.23 -10.74
C GLN A 16 5.58 0.92 -11.15
N ALA A 17 5.18 0.32 -12.27
CA ALA A 17 5.86 -0.86 -12.80
C ALA A 17 7.34 -0.61 -13.11
N ASN A 18 7.70 0.60 -13.55
CA ASN A 18 9.10 0.95 -13.80
C ASN A 18 9.95 0.94 -12.53
N VAL A 19 9.38 1.24 -11.36
CA VAL A 19 10.05 1.12 -10.07
C VAL A 19 10.33 -0.35 -9.75
N HIS A 20 9.32 -1.22 -9.92
CA HIS A 20 9.50 -2.68 -9.76
C HIS A 20 10.50 -3.26 -10.77
N PHE A 21 10.46 -2.82 -12.03
CA PHE A 21 11.45 -3.23 -13.02
C PHE A 21 12.88 -2.87 -12.61
N ALA A 22 13.09 -1.67 -12.04
CA ALA A 22 14.38 -1.25 -11.52
C ALA A 22 14.81 -2.13 -10.33
N ALA A 23 13.91 -2.42 -9.40
CA ALA A 23 14.15 -3.30 -8.27
C ALA A 23 14.57 -4.72 -8.70
N ILE A 24 13.83 -5.31 -9.65
CA ILE A 24 14.12 -6.65 -10.17
C ILE A 24 15.45 -6.66 -10.91
N LYS A 25 15.81 -5.58 -11.59
CA LYS A 25 17.07 -5.46 -12.34
C LYS A 25 18.31 -5.39 -11.46
N GLU A 26 18.19 -4.94 -10.21
CA GLU A 26 19.27 -4.98 -9.22
C GLU A 26 19.57 -6.40 -8.73
N LEU A 27 18.63 -7.31 -8.88
CA LEU A 27 18.83 -8.72 -8.59
C LEU A 27 19.55 -9.38 -9.77
N THR A 28 20.32 -10.44 -9.46
CA THR A 28 20.93 -11.23 -10.54
C THR A 28 19.88 -12.06 -11.28
N GLU A 29 20.10 -12.31 -12.57
CA GLU A 29 19.19 -13.13 -13.39
C GLU A 29 19.00 -14.57 -12.87
N GLN A 30 19.91 -15.06 -12.02
CA GLN A 30 19.76 -16.33 -11.32
C GLN A 30 18.77 -16.26 -10.15
N ILE A 31 18.46 -15.06 -9.67
CA ILE A 31 17.51 -14.83 -8.55
C ILE A 31 16.10 -14.62 -9.08
N ALA A 32 15.93 -13.69 -10.02
CA ALA A 32 14.64 -13.34 -10.58
C ALA A 32 14.76 -12.83 -12.02
N THR A 33 13.70 -13.00 -12.79
CA THR A 33 13.59 -12.45 -14.15
C THR A 33 12.15 -12.08 -14.45
N VAL A 34 11.95 -11.00 -15.21
CA VAL A 34 10.65 -10.69 -15.79
C VAL A 34 10.46 -11.58 -17.02
N ALA A 35 9.55 -12.54 -16.90
CA ALA A 35 9.26 -13.54 -17.92
C ALA A 35 8.10 -13.17 -18.85
N ALA A 36 7.23 -12.24 -18.38
CA ALA A 36 6.08 -11.79 -19.15
C ALA A 36 5.68 -10.36 -18.75
N VAL A 37 5.20 -9.58 -19.70
CA VAL A 37 4.69 -8.22 -19.52
C VAL A 37 3.37 -8.01 -20.26
N CYS A 38 2.46 -7.24 -19.67
CA CYS A 38 1.16 -6.94 -20.25
C CYS A 38 0.79 -5.48 -20.02
N ASP A 39 0.46 -4.76 -21.10
CA ASP A 39 -0.15 -3.42 -21.05
C ASP A 39 -1.02 -3.19 -22.29
N LEU A 40 -2.07 -2.40 -22.16
CA LEU A 40 -2.93 -1.99 -23.27
C LEU A 40 -2.26 -0.93 -24.15
N ASP A 41 -1.34 -0.15 -23.58
CA ASP A 41 -0.60 0.92 -24.25
C ASP A 41 0.61 0.35 -25.00
N ASP A 42 0.67 0.59 -26.33
CA ASP A 42 1.73 0.07 -27.19
C ASP A 42 3.11 0.62 -26.84
N GLU A 43 3.20 1.89 -26.44
CA GLU A 43 4.48 2.53 -26.13
C GLU A 43 5.06 1.99 -24.81
N ARG A 44 4.21 1.83 -23.78
CA ARG A 44 4.60 1.24 -22.50
C ARG A 44 5.02 -0.22 -22.66
N LEU A 45 4.24 -0.98 -23.43
CA LEU A 45 4.55 -2.38 -23.70
C LEU A 45 5.88 -2.52 -24.46
N ALA A 46 6.10 -1.70 -25.48
CA ALA A 46 7.36 -1.68 -26.24
C ALA A 46 8.56 -1.31 -25.36
N ALA A 47 8.41 -0.30 -24.47
CA ALA A 47 9.45 0.08 -23.52
C ALA A 47 9.79 -1.07 -22.54
N ALA A 48 8.78 -1.76 -22.02
CA ALA A 48 8.98 -2.93 -21.16
C ALA A 48 9.70 -4.07 -21.89
N CYS A 49 9.36 -4.35 -23.16
CA CYS A 49 10.04 -5.34 -24.00
C CYS A 49 11.50 -4.97 -24.29
N GLN A 50 11.80 -3.67 -24.46
CA GLN A 50 13.20 -3.22 -24.62
C GLN A 50 14.01 -3.44 -23.33
N LEU A 51 13.38 -3.23 -22.18
CA LEU A 51 14.02 -3.44 -20.88
C LEU A 51 14.23 -4.92 -20.56
N TRP A 52 13.30 -5.77 -20.97
CA TRP A 52 13.25 -7.22 -20.76
C TRP A 52 13.07 -7.98 -22.08
N PRO A 53 14.12 -8.08 -22.93
CA PRO A 53 13.99 -8.65 -24.28
C PRO A 53 13.58 -10.11 -24.33
N GLN A 54 13.73 -10.85 -23.22
CA GLN A 54 13.34 -12.26 -23.12
C GLN A 54 11.90 -12.44 -22.60
N ALA A 55 11.24 -11.35 -22.15
CA ALA A 55 9.88 -11.42 -21.69
C ALA A 55 8.91 -11.55 -22.86
N ARG A 56 7.96 -12.47 -22.74
CA ARG A 56 6.82 -12.48 -23.69
C ARG A 56 5.90 -11.29 -23.39
N SER A 57 5.29 -10.73 -24.42
CA SER A 57 4.39 -9.60 -24.28
C SER A 57 2.99 -9.95 -24.74
N ALA A 58 1.99 -9.38 -24.07
CA ALA A 58 0.58 -9.50 -24.43
C ALA A 58 -0.16 -8.20 -24.15
N LYS A 59 -1.27 -7.96 -24.85
CA LYS A 59 -2.24 -6.90 -24.51
C LYS A 59 -3.37 -7.41 -23.61
N ASP A 60 -3.61 -8.71 -23.64
CA ASP A 60 -4.54 -9.38 -22.75
C ASP A 60 -3.78 -10.15 -21.68
N TYR A 61 -4.07 -9.84 -20.41
CA TYR A 61 -3.44 -10.52 -19.29
C TYR A 61 -3.81 -12.02 -19.21
N HIS A 62 -4.95 -12.43 -19.75
CA HIS A 62 -5.30 -13.86 -19.84
C HIS A 62 -4.35 -14.59 -20.80
N GLU A 63 -3.98 -13.98 -21.92
CA GLU A 63 -2.97 -14.54 -22.82
C GLU A 63 -1.60 -14.62 -22.15
N MET A 64 -1.23 -13.56 -21.39
CA MET A 64 0.02 -13.56 -20.63
C MET A 64 0.08 -14.68 -19.59
N LEU A 65 -1.03 -14.96 -18.91
CA LEU A 65 -1.14 -15.93 -17.82
C LEU A 65 -1.32 -17.36 -18.30
N SER A 66 -1.83 -17.58 -19.53
CA SER A 66 -2.25 -18.90 -20.03
C SER A 66 -1.19 -20.00 -19.98
N PRO A 67 0.13 -19.76 -20.09
CA PRO A 67 1.14 -20.81 -19.94
C PRO A 67 1.25 -21.39 -18.51
N GLY A 68 0.78 -20.69 -17.47
CA GLY A 68 0.82 -21.15 -16.08
C GLY A 68 2.25 -21.35 -15.55
N ASP A 69 3.22 -20.55 -16.02
CA ASP A 69 4.67 -20.72 -15.76
C ASP A 69 5.28 -19.57 -14.95
N LEU A 70 4.43 -18.71 -14.34
CA LEU A 70 4.85 -17.58 -13.51
C LEU A 70 4.78 -17.97 -12.03
N ASP A 71 5.78 -17.56 -11.26
CA ASP A 71 5.81 -17.77 -9.81
C ASP A 71 5.17 -16.60 -9.05
N LEU A 72 5.32 -15.40 -9.61
CA LEU A 72 4.81 -14.13 -9.06
C LEU A 72 4.23 -13.28 -10.19
N VAL A 73 3.08 -12.67 -9.95
CA VAL A 73 2.55 -11.60 -10.80
C VAL A 73 2.48 -10.32 -10.00
N ILE A 74 3.06 -9.25 -10.53
CA ILE A 74 2.94 -7.90 -10.00
C ILE A 74 1.83 -7.20 -10.77
N VAL A 75 0.76 -6.78 -10.05
CA VAL A 75 -0.36 -6.03 -10.61
C VAL A 75 -0.15 -4.56 -10.29
N ALA A 76 0.25 -3.78 -11.30
CA ALA A 76 0.58 -2.37 -11.21
C ALA A 76 -0.30 -1.51 -12.15
N THR A 77 -1.57 -1.78 -12.14
CA THR A 77 -2.60 -1.14 -12.97
C THR A 77 -3.43 -0.13 -12.20
N MET A 78 -4.59 0.23 -12.72
CA MET A 78 -5.56 1.05 -11.98
C MET A 78 -6.36 0.18 -10.99
N PRO A 79 -6.69 0.70 -9.79
CA PRO A 79 -7.35 -0.04 -8.72
C PRO A 79 -8.61 -0.81 -9.14
N ASN A 80 -9.42 -0.26 -10.02
CA ASN A 80 -10.65 -0.90 -10.51
C ASN A 80 -10.42 -2.18 -11.35
N THR A 81 -9.17 -2.54 -11.60
CA THR A 81 -8.80 -3.77 -12.32
C THR A 81 -8.04 -4.76 -11.42
N HIS A 82 -7.71 -4.37 -10.19
CA HIS A 82 -6.89 -5.16 -9.28
C HIS A 82 -7.52 -6.51 -8.94
N GLU A 83 -8.83 -6.55 -8.64
CA GLU A 83 -9.54 -7.80 -8.33
C GLU A 83 -9.44 -8.81 -9.47
N ALA A 84 -9.88 -8.42 -10.67
CA ALA A 84 -9.92 -9.33 -11.83
C ALA A 84 -8.54 -9.88 -12.18
N MET A 85 -7.52 -9.03 -12.18
CA MET A 85 -6.16 -9.42 -12.53
C MET A 85 -5.50 -10.27 -11.44
N SER A 86 -5.78 -9.96 -10.15
CA SER A 86 -5.30 -10.77 -9.03
C SER A 86 -5.94 -12.15 -9.03
N LEU A 87 -7.26 -12.26 -9.23
CA LEU A 87 -7.97 -13.54 -9.31
C LEU A 87 -7.46 -14.39 -10.46
N ALA A 88 -7.30 -13.82 -11.66
CA ALA A 88 -6.76 -14.54 -12.82
C ALA A 88 -5.32 -15.03 -12.59
N SER A 89 -4.49 -14.21 -11.93
CA SER A 89 -3.11 -14.59 -11.59
C SER A 89 -3.07 -15.76 -10.61
N LEU A 90 -3.93 -15.75 -9.58
CA LEU A 90 -4.08 -16.85 -8.63
C LEU A 90 -4.63 -18.11 -9.32
N GLU A 91 -5.56 -17.98 -10.27
CA GLU A 91 -6.08 -19.11 -11.07
C GLU A 91 -5.00 -19.75 -11.94
N ALA A 92 -4.07 -18.92 -12.46
CA ALA A 92 -2.92 -19.42 -13.21
C ALA A 92 -1.81 -20.03 -12.31
N GLY A 93 -2.00 -20.07 -10.99
CA GLY A 93 -1.04 -20.67 -10.04
C GLY A 93 0.08 -19.72 -9.60
N ALA A 94 -0.01 -18.44 -9.89
CA ALA A 94 0.99 -17.43 -9.49
C ALA A 94 0.61 -16.74 -8.17
N ASN A 95 1.61 -16.48 -7.32
CA ASN A 95 1.44 -15.54 -6.21
C ASN A 95 1.26 -14.11 -6.74
N VAL A 96 0.71 -13.21 -5.94
CA VAL A 96 0.38 -11.85 -6.37
C VAL A 96 1.01 -10.82 -5.45
N LEU A 97 1.70 -9.84 -6.02
CA LEU A 97 1.97 -8.53 -5.43
C LEU A 97 1.03 -7.53 -6.12
N CYS A 98 0.07 -7.01 -5.37
CA CYS A 98 -0.88 -6.03 -5.88
C CYS A 98 -0.50 -4.63 -5.38
N GLU A 99 -0.42 -3.66 -6.27
CA GLU A 99 -0.18 -2.28 -5.89
C GLU A 99 -1.36 -1.67 -5.11
N LYS A 100 -1.06 -0.62 -4.37
CA LYS A 100 -2.05 0.12 -3.58
C LYS A 100 -2.88 1.07 -4.46
N PRO A 101 -4.12 1.39 -4.04
CA PRO A 101 -4.88 0.75 -2.96
C PRO A 101 -5.19 -0.70 -3.31
N PHE A 102 -5.42 -1.54 -2.29
CA PHE A 102 -5.54 -2.99 -2.51
C PHE A 102 -6.65 -3.35 -3.51
N MET A 103 -7.88 -2.97 -3.20
CA MET A 103 -9.08 -3.23 -4.01
C MET A 103 -10.01 -2.02 -3.96
N MET A 104 -11.06 -2.03 -4.75
CA MET A 104 -12.08 -0.98 -4.73
C MET A 104 -12.95 -1.00 -3.47
N ASN A 105 -13.07 -2.17 -2.83
CA ASN A 105 -13.87 -2.37 -1.62
C ASN A 105 -13.50 -3.68 -0.88
N ALA A 106 -14.04 -3.84 0.33
CA ALA A 106 -13.76 -5.01 1.18
C ALA A 106 -14.30 -6.33 0.62
N THR A 107 -15.35 -6.31 -0.19
CA THR A 107 -15.87 -7.53 -0.85
C THR A 107 -14.87 -8.06 -1.87
N GLU A 108 -14.33 -7.21 -2.71
CA GLU A 108 -13.27 -7.57 -3.66
C GLU A 108 -12.02 -8.08 -2.93
N ALA A 109 -11.61 -7.38 -1.86
CA ALA A 109 -10.49 -7.81 -1.03
C ALA A 109 -10.72 -9.22 -0.45
N GLN A 110 -11.91 -9.48 0.06
CA GLN A 110 -12.27 -10.81 0.60
C GLN A 110 -12.26 -11.89 -0.48
N ASN A 111 -12.76 -11.61 -1.69
CA ASN A 111 -12.75 -12.55 -2.81
C ASN A 111 -11.32 -12.97 -3.17
N VAL A 112 -10.41 -11.99 -3.31
CA VAL A 112 -9.00 -12.23 -3.65
C VAL A 112 -8.29 -13.02 -2.55
N LEU A 113 -8.48 -12.64 -1.29
CA LEU A 113 -7.85 -13.31 -0.14
C LEU A 113 -8.36 -14.74 0.03
N ALA A 114 -9.67 -14.98 -0.13
CA ALA A 114 -10.27 -16.33 -0.08
C ALA A 114 -9.78 -17.23 -1.23
N LYS A 115 -9.62 -16.65 -2.44
CA LYS A 115 -9.05 -17.38 -3.58
C LYS A 115 -7.60 -17.78 -3.32
N ALA A 116 -6.80 -16.85 -2.79
CA ALA A 116 -5.40 -17.10 -2.45
C ALA A 116 -5.27 -18.24 -1.42
N GLU A 117 -6.06 -18.19 -0.35
CA GLU A 117 -6.10 -19.22 0.68
C GLU A 117 -6.47 -20.59 0.09
N THR A 118 -7.54 -20.65 -0.71
CA THR A 118 -7.99 -21.90 -1.34
C THR A 118 -6.95 -22.49 -2.31
N ALA A 119 -6.24 -21.63 -3.02
CA ALA A 119 -5.18 -22.03 -3.95
C ALA A 119 -3.84 -22.35 -3.25
N GLY A 120 -3.71 -22.10 -1.95
CA GLY A 120 -2.43 -22.24 -1.23
C GLY A 120 -1.38 -21.22 -1.68
N LEU A 121 -1.82 -20.11 -2.28
CA LEU A 121 -1.00 -19.02 -2.77
C LEU A 121 -1.08 -17.81 -1.85
N ARG A 122 -0.25 -16.81 -2.09
CA ARG A 122 -0.22 -15.59 -1.28
C ARG A 122 -0.48 -14.35 -2.13
N VAL A 123 -1.14 -13.39 -1.49
CA VAL A 123 -1.34 -12.02 -1.99
C VAL A 123 -0.70 -11.06 -1.03
N GLN A 124 0.14 -10.18 -1.55
CA GLN A 124 0.77 -9.09 -0.81
C GLN A 124 0.36 -7.76 -1.43
N LEU A 125 0.12 -6.78 -0.57
CA LEU A 125 -0.10 -5.39 -0.98
C LEU A 125 1.24 -4.67 -1.14
N GLY A 126 1.37 -3.82 -2.13
CA GLY A 126 2.53 -2.95 -2.36
C GLY A 126 2.61 -1.81 -1.33
N THR A 127 2.83 -2.14 -0.07
CA THR A 127 3.00 -1.18 1.05
C THR A 127 4.48 -1.05 1.43
N ASN A 128 5.25 -0.57 0.48
CA ASN A 128 6.72 -0.45 0.57
C ASN A 128 7.22 0.28 1.81
N MET A 129 6.46 1.21 2.40
CA MET A 129 6.87 1.93 3.61
C MET A 129 7.15 1.02 4.81
N ARG A 130 6.59 -0.19 4.84
CA ARG A 130 6.92 -1.21 5.86
C ARG A 130 8.39 -1.66 5.77
N ASP A 131 8.99 -1.57 4.60
CA ASP A 131 10.36 -1.99 4.32
C ASP A 131 11.40 -0.87 4.52
N MET A 132 10.99 0.28 5.02
CA MET A 132 11.88 1.36 5.48
C MET A 132 12.60 0.97 6.77
N PRO A 133 13.88 1.34 6.94
CA PRO A 133 14.65 1.03 8.17
C PRO A 133 13.96 1.46 9.47
N SER A 134 13.40 2.67 9.52
CA SER A 134 12.67 3.17 10.69
C SER A 134 11.42 2.34 10.99
N SER A 135 10.64 1.99 9.95
CA SER A 135 9.41 1.21 10.09
C SER A 135 9.69 -0.19 10.62
N GLN A 136 10.71 -0.85 10.08
CA GLN A 136 11.17 -2.16 10.53
C GLN A 136 11.67 -2.13 11.98
N TYR A 137 12.37 -1.06 12.37
CA TYR A 137 12.81 -0.87 13.74
C TYR A 137 11.62 -0.70 14.68
N LEU A 138 10.69 0.19 14.36
CA LEU A 138 9.51 0.46 15.18
C LEU A 138 8.62 -0.77 15.34
N HIS A 139 8.43 -1.54 14.27
CA HIS A 139 7.65 -2.77 14.33
C HIS A 139 8.27 -3.78 15.33
N ARG A 140 9.57 -4.04 15.23
CA ARG A 140 10.28 -4.91 16.18
C ARG A 140 10.24 -4.39 17.62
N LEU A 141 10.31 -3.07 17.80
CA LEU A 141 10.28 -2.43 19.11
C LEU A 141 8.92 -2.65 19.81
N ILE A 142 7.81 -2.53 19.06
CA ILE A 142 6.45 -2.78 19.56
C ILE A 142 6.21 -4.28 19.77
N GLU A 143 6.57 -5.12 18.80
CA GLU A 143 6.40 -6.58 18.89
C GLU A 143 7.16 -7.17 20.08
N GLY A 144 8.33 -6.61 20.40
CA GLY A 144 9.15 -6.99 21.57
C GLY A 144 8.67 -6.43 22.90
N ASP A 145 7.52 -5.72 22.96
CA ASP A 145 6.95 -5.06 24.17
C ASP A 145 7.93 -4.08 24.88
N SER A 146 8.93 -3.59 24.17
CA SER A 146 9.98 -2.76 24.76
C SER A 146 9.47 -1.39 25.22
N ILE A 147 8.43 -0.88 24.57
CA ILE A 147 7.81 0.42 24.89
C ILE A 147 6.32 0.30 25.26
N GLY A 148 5.86 -0.91 25.61
CA GLY A 148 4.50 -1.19 26.04
C GLY A 148 3.47 -1.26 24.91
N THR A 149 2.21 -1.34 25.28
CA THR A 149 1.09 -1.60 24.36
C THR A 149 0.60 -0.34 23.66
N PRO A 150 0.38 -0.36 22.33
CA PRO A 150 -0.25 0.74 21.59
C PRO A 150 -1.65 1.07 22.12
N VAL A 151 -1.93 2.36 22.32
CA VAL A 151 -3.22 2.87 22.81
C VAL A 151 -3.83 3.93 21.90
N TYR A 152 -3.01 4.71 21.21
CA TYR A 152 -3.46 5.77 20.32
C TYR A 152 -2.52 5.91 19.13
N ALA A 153 -3.08 6.14 17.94
CA ALA A 153 -2.30 6.60 16.81
C ALA A 153 -2.93 7.82 16.14
N LYS A 154 -2.07 8.67 15.59
CA LYS A 154 -2.43 9.67 14.60
C LYS A 154 -1.71 9.32 13.32
N ALA A 155 -2.44 9.19 12.21
CA ALA A 155 -1.86 8.99 10.88
C ALA A 155 -2.32 10.11 9.95
N TRP A 156 -1.41 10.68 9.17
CA TRP A 156 -1.73 11.76 8.25
C TRP A 156 -1.02 11.60 6.92
N GLY A 157 -1.70 12.07 5.87
CA GLY A 157 -1.18 12.16 4.51
C GLY A 157 -1.62 13.49 3.89
N CYS A 158 -0.69 14.46 3.85
CA CYS A 158 -0.96 15.82 3.40
C CYS A 158 -0.04 16.20 2.25
N HIS A 159 -0.62 16.79 1.20
CA HIS A 159 0.08 17.40 0.08
C HIS A 159 -0.46 18.81 -0.15
N ASP A 160 0.35 19.67 -0.70
CA ASP A 160 -0.09 20.99 -1.14
C ASP A 160 -0.85 20.93 -2.47
N TYR A 161 -0.81 19.78 -3.14
CA TYR A 161 -1.42 19.54 -4.43
C TYR A 161 -1.77 18.05 -4.66
N PRO A 162 -2.94 17.73 -5.25
CA PRO A 162 -3.29 16.34 -5.55
C PRO A 162 -2.32 15.71 -6.56
N PRO A 163 -2.07 14.40 -6.48
CA PRO A 163 -1.22 13.69 -7.42
C PRO A 163 -1.93 13.50 -8.78
N VAL A 164 -1.97 14.55 -9.60
CA VAL A 164 -2.67 14.57 -10.91
C VAL A 164 -1.89 13.91 -12.06
N TRP A 165 -0.70 13.38 -11.80
CA TRP A 165 0.10 12.62 -12.75
C TRP A 165 -0.50 11.24 -13.10
N ALA A 166 -1.42 10.76 -12.29
CA ALA A 166 -2.26 9.58 -12.56
C ALA A 166 -3.71 9.88 -12.13
N PRO A 167 -4.73 9.17 -12.62
CA PRO A 167 -6.14 9.47 -12.36
C PRO A 167 -6.62 9.06 -10.95
N HIS A 168 -5.82 9.38 -9.92
CA HIS A 168 -6.16 9.18 -8.50
C HIS A 168 -7.33 10.04 -8.03
N TYR A 169 -7.70 11.03 -8.82
CA TYR A 169 -8.78 11.97 -8.58
C TYR A 169 -10.14 11.52 -9.16
N HIS A 170 -10.20 10.36 -9.79
CA HIS A 170 -11.40 9.85 -10.47
C HIS A 170 -11.89 8.56 -9.82
N LEU A 171 -13.00 8.65 -9.07
CA LEU A 171 -13.54 7.57 -8.21
C LEU A 171 -13.74 6.25 -8.95
N ALA A 172 -14.25 6.31 -10.20
CA ALA A 172 -14.52 5.10 -10.97
C ALA A 172 -13.27 4.24 -11.25
N THR A 173 -12.08 4.83 -11.19
CA THR A 173 -10.81 4.12 -11.45
C THR A 173 -9.95 3.96 -10.20
N SER A 174 -10.02 4.90 -9.28
CA SER A 174 -9.16 4.94 -8.09
C SER A 174 -9.80 4.38 -6.82
N GLY A 175 -11.13 4.28 -6.77
CA GLY A 175 -11.87 3.87 -5.58
C GLY A 175 -11.88 4.90 -4.46
N GLY A 176 -11.15 6.01 -4.60
CA GLY A 176 -11.07 7.09 -3.62
C GLY A 176 -10.02 8.12 -3.99
N GLY A 177 -9.95 9.19 -3.20
CA GLY A 177 -9.01 10.29 -3.35
C GLY A 177 -7.86 10.22 -2.34
N VAL A 178 -7.78 11.22 -1.46
CA VAL A 178 -6.67 11.36 -0.50
C VAL A 178 -6.54 10.16 0.44
N LEU A 179 -7.65 9.53 0.84
CA LEU A 179 -7.62 8.35 1.69
C LEU A 179 -6.98 7.16 0.97
N ALA A 180 -7.54 6.77 -0.17
CA ALA A 180 -7.14 5.57 -0.90
C ALA A 180 -5.74 5.71 -1.56
N SER A 181 -5.35 6.93 -1.93
CA SER A 181 -4.10 7.17 -2.66
C SER A 181 -2.91 7.54 -1.76
N THR A 182 -3.12 8.37 -0.73
CA THR A 182 -2.04 8.92 0.11
C THR A 182 -2.09 8.42 1.54
N LEU A 183 -3.21 8.64 2.24
CA LEU A 183 -3.34 8.31 3.66
C LEU A 183 -3.26 6.79 3.93
N VAL A 184 -3.66 5.96 2.96
CA VAL A 184 -3.60 4.50 3.08
C VAL A 184 -2.21 3.99 3.46
N HIS A 185 -1.14 4.65 3.03
CA HIS A 185 0.24 4.27 3.37
C HIS A 185 0.55 4.42 4.86
N THR A 186 0.20 5.58 5.43
CA THR A 186 0.47 5.85 6.84
C THR A 186 -0.53 5.16 7.76
N LEU A 187 -1.77 4.95 7.31
CA LEU A 187 -2.75 4.12 8.01
C LEU A 187 -2.29 2.66 8.08
N ASP A 188 -1.88 2.10 6.94
CA ASP A 188 -1.33 0.73 6.89
C ASP A 188 -0.14 0.57 7.83
N LEU A 189 0.76 1.53 7.81
CA LEU A 189 1.96 1.51 8.63
C LEU A 189 1.64 1.62 10.13
N ALA A 190 0.75 2.54 10.52
CA ALA A 190 0.30 2.68 11.90
C ALA A 190 -0.41 1.41 12.40
N MET A 191 -1.23 0.79 11.56
CA MET A 191 -1.90 -0.47 11.89
C MET A 191 -0.89 -1.61 12.04
N TRP A 192 0.05 -1.75 11.10
CA TRP A 192 1.03 -2.81 11.13
C TRP A 192 1.97 -2.72 12.34
N ILE A 193 2.52 -1.52 12.61
CA ILE A 193 3.37 -1.28 13.79
C ILE A 193 2.55 -1.43 15.07
N GLY A 194 1.27 -0.98 15.06
CA GLY A 194 0.36 -1.05 16.19
C GLY A 194 -0.22 -2.43 16.50
N GLY A 195 0.25 -3.50 15.83
CA GLY A 195 -0.17 -4.89 16.08
C GLY A 195 -1.47 -5.30 15.37
N SER A 196 -1.91 -4.55 14.38
CA SER A 196 -3.05 -4.87 13.50
C SER A 196 -4.36 -5.22 14.23
N PRO A 197 -4.87 -4.35 15.11
CA PRO A 197 -6.10 -4.58 15.85
C PRO A 197 -7.32 -4.63 14.91
N ASN A 198 -8.42 -5.28 15.35
CA ASN A 198 -9.63 -5.32 14.56
C ASN A 198 -10.44 -4.02 14.77
N PRO A 199 -10.92 -3.37 13.68
CA PRO A 199 -11.75 -2.18 13.82
C PRO A 199 -13.12 -2.52 14.41
N LEU A 200 -13.63 -1.67 15.30
CA LEU A 200 -14.97 -1.75 15.88
C LEU A 200 -15.90 -0.70 15.31
N THR A 201 -15.46 0.55 15.27
CA THR A 201 -16.28 1.64 14.73
C THR A 201 -15.43 2.65 13.97
N VAL A 202 -16.07 3.33 13.00
CA VAL A 202 -15.48 4.43 12.23
C VAL A 202 -16.45 5.60 12.13
N SER A 203 -15.97 6.80 12.48
CA SER A 203 -16.64 8.05 12.19
C SER A 203 -15.75 8.89 11.28
N ALA A 204 -16.27 9.35 10.13
CA ALA A 204 -15.48 10.10 9.16
C ALA A 204 -16.27 11.23 8.49
N ALA A 205 -15.54 12.23 8.04
CA ALA A 205 -16.03 13.30 7.17
C ALA A 205 -15.05 13.50 6.02
N THR A 206 -15.58 13.73 4.84
CA THR A 206 -14.80 14.05 3.63
C THR A 206 -15.31 15.34 2.98
N ASN A 207 -14.44 15.98 2.22
CA ASN A 207 -14.83 17.11 1.38
C ASN A 207 -14.03 17.09 0.08
N LYS A 208 -14.50 17.87 -0.88
CA LYS A 208 -13.84 18.10 -2.16
C LYS A 208 -13.70 19.60 -2.38
N LEU A 209 -12.50 20.11 -2.16
CA LEU A 209 -12.18 21.53 -2.29
C LEU A 209 -11.48 21.85 -3.62
N PHE A 210 -10.66 20.94 -4.09
CA PHE A 210 -10.02 20.98 -5.37
C PHE A 210 -11.01 20.45 -6.45
N PRO A 211 -11.07 20.94 -7.69
CA PRO A 211 -10.16 21.91 -8.29
C PRO A 211 -10.52 23.38 -8.02
N GLY A 212 -11.60 23.69 -7.31
CA GLY A 212 -12.03 25.08 -7.10
C GLY A 212 -10.97 25.98 -6.50
N LYS A 213 -10.21 25.45 -5.51
CA LYS A 213 -9.19 26.21 -4.79
C LYS A 213 -7.92 26.47 -5.63
N ARG A 214 -7.49 25.50 -6.45
CA ARG A 214 -6.20 25.53 -7.19
C ARG A 214 -6.34 25.30 -8.69
N GLY A 215 -7.56 25.34 -9.17
CA GLY A 215 -7.96 24.97 -10.52
C GLY A 215 -7.24 25.63 -11.69
N PRO A 216 -6.85 26.91 -11.65
CA PRO A 216 -6.21 27.57 -12.80
C PRO A 216 -4.90 26.96 -13.29
N LYS A 217 -4.27 26.09 -12.47
CA LYS A 217 -3.01 25.44 -12.82
C LYS A 217 -3.17 24.02 -13.38
N ILE A 218 -4.40 23.53 -13.55
CA ILE A 218 -4.67 22.16 -13.96
C ILE A 218 -5.33 22.13 -15.32
N ASP A 219 -5.02 21.08 -16.09
CA ASP A 219 -5.69 20.78 -17.34
C ASP A 219 -7.20 20.67 -17.17
N ALA A 220 -7.96 21.31 -18.06
CA ALA A 220 -9.44 21.31 -18.04
C ALA A 220 -10.01 19.88 -18.03
N LYS A 221 -9.37 18.92 -18.68
CA LYS A 221 -9.81 17.51 -18.70
C LYS A 221 -9.70 16.84 -17.32
N ILE A 222 -8.74 17.25 -16.51
CA ILE A 222 -8.63 16.79 -15.12
C ILE A 222 -9.76 17.39 -14.30
N HIS A 223 -10.03 18.68 -14.46
CA HIS A 223 -11.13 19.38 -13.82
C HIS A 223 -12.49 18.70 -14.03
N GLU A 224 -12.79 18.35 -15.26
CA GLU A 224 -14.05 17.71 -15.65
C GLU A 224 -14.26 16.33 -15.02
N ARG A 225 -13.16 15.64 -14.71
CA ARG A 225 -13.16 14.26 -14.19
C ARG A 225 -12.86 14.15 -12.71
N TYR A 226 -12.55 15.27 -12.05
CA TYR A 226 -12.19 15.29 -10.64
C TYR A 226 -13.44 15.15 -9.76
N ASP A 227 -13.67 13.97 -9.22
CA ASP A 227 -14.82 13.63 -8.38
C ASP A 227 -14.47 13.01 -7.02
N ALA A 228 -13.19 12.65 -6.80
CA ALA A 228 -12.68 12.09 -5.56
C ALA A 228 -12.52 13.15 -4.45
N GLU A 229 -12.53 12.72 -3.21
CA GLU A 229 -12.27 13.59 -2.05
C GLU A 229 -10.79 13.99 -1.96
N ASP A 230 -10.54 15.21 -1.55
CA ASP A 230 -9.22 15.76 -1.29
C ASP A 230 -8.99 16.16 0.17
N LEU A 231 -10.03 16.04 0.99
CA LEU A 231 -10.01 16.22 2.43
C LEU A 231 -10.70 15.06 3.13
N LEU A 232 -10.07 14.53 4.17
CA LEU A 232 -10.66 13.53 5.05
C LEU A 232 -10.19 13.75 6.48
N SER A 233 -11.12 13.60 7.44
CA SER A 233 -10.82 13.39 8.84
C SER A 233 -11.64 12.23 9.35
N ALA A 234 -11.00 11.30 10.09
CA ALA A 234 -11.68 10.14 10.62
C ALA A 234 -11.19 9.75 12.01
N PHE A 235 -12.04 9.03 12.72
CA PHE A 235 -11.76 8.44 14.01
C PHE A 235 -12.16 6.96 14.00
N VAL A 236 -11.21 6.09 14.35
CA VAL A 236 -11.37 4.63 14.33
C VAL A 236 -11.18 4.08 15.74
N ARG A 237 -12.10 3.25 16.23
CA ARG A 237 -11.95 2.47 17.47
C ARG A 237 -11.67 1.02 17.16
N PHE A 238 -10.86 0.39 17.99
CA PHE A 238 -10.43 -1.00 17.83
C PHE A 238 -10.83 -1.88 19.03
N ASP A 239 -10.87 -3.19 18.82
CA ASP A 239 -11.30 -4.21 19.77
C ASP A 239 -10.38 -4.34 21.00
N ASN A 240 -9.11 -3.93 20.87
CA ASN A 240 -8.13 -3.91 21.95
C ASN A 240 -8.18 -2.62 22.81
N GLY A 241 -9.13 -1.71 22.53
CA GLY A 241 -9.29 -0.43 23.22
C GLY A 241 -8.43 0.71 22.63
N ALA A 242 -7.57 0.44 21.67
CA ALA A 242 -6.86 1.48 20.94
C ALA A 242 -7.81 2.29 20.04
N PHE A 243 -7.39 3.51 19.69
CA PHE A 243 -8.14 4.35 18.75
C PHE A 243 -7.18 5.19 17.89
N TYR A 244 -7.58 5.43 16.64
CA TYR A 244 -6.76 6.17 15.69
C TYR A 244 -7.50 7.42 15.19
N SER A 245 -6.75 8.51 15.01
CA SER A 245 -7.18 9.74 14.36
C SER A 245 -6.50 9.84 12.99
N LEU A 246 -7.28 10.01 11.94
CA LEU A 246 -6.81 10.03 10.56
C LEU A 246 -7.01 11.39 9.94
N GLU A 247 -6.03 11.87 9.17
CA GLU A 247 -6.10 13.13 8.43
C GLU A 247 -5.53 12.97 7.02
N GLY A 248 -6.35 13.22 6.01
CA GLY A 248 -5.95 13.31 4.61
C GLY A 248 -6.23 14.69 4.03
N ASN A 249 -5.25 15.33 3.38
CA ASN A 249 -5.42 16.67 2.85
C ASN A 249 -4.53 16.93 1.61
N TRP A 250 -5.15 17.04 0.43
CA TRP A 250 -4.46 17.42 -0.81
C TRP A 250 -4.52 18.92 -1.12
N CYS A 251 -5.04 19.72 -0.20
CA CYS A 251 -5.18 21.17 -0.35
C CYS A 251 -4.50 21.93 0.77
N SER A 252 -3.51 21.33 1.43
CA SER A 252 -2.78 21.97 2.52
C SER A 252 -1.83 23.04 2.00
N GLU A 253 -1.88 24.27 2.54
CA GLU A 253 -0.83 25.27 2.38
C GLU A 253 0.31 25.05 3.39
N ALA A 254 0.13 24.13 4.32
CA ALA A 254 1.18 23.71 5.23
C ALA A 254 2.23 22.88 4.48
N LYS A 255 3.25 22.46 5.20
CA LYS A 255 4.30 21.62 4.61
C LYS A 255 3.72 20.30 4.08
N ASP A 256 4.11 19.91 2.86
CA ASP A 256 3.89 18.60 2.28
C ASP A 256 4.55 17.54 3.15
N TYR A 257 3.76 16.63 3.74
CA TYR A 257 4.25 15.58 4.62
C TYR A 257 3.23 14.48 4.87
N HIS A 258 3.72 13.28 5.06
CA HIS A 258 2.93 12.16 5.57
C HIS A 258 3.75 11.40 6.61
N SER A 259 3.08 11.00 7.67
CA SER A 259 3.69 10.29 8.78
C SER A 259 2.61 9.71 9.71
N PHE A 260 3.05 9.12 10.79
CA PHE A 260 2.21 8.71 11.90
C PHE A 260 2.91 8.99 13.23
N GLU A 261 2.11 9.06 14.28
CA GLU A 261 2.52 9.04 15.67
C GLU A 261 1.78 7.90 16.36
N LEU A 262 2.47 7.09 17.14
CA LEU A 262 1.89 6.00 17.89
C LEU A 262 2.27 6.16 19.37
N THR A 263 1.27 6.38 20.22
CA THR A 263 1.41 6.44 21.66
C THR A 263 1.13 5.07 22.26
N THR A 264 2.01 4.65 23.13
CA THR A 264 1.92 3.39 23.87
C THR A 264 1.79 3.65 25.37
N THR A 265 1.66 2.59 26.16
CA THR A 265 1.59 2.71 27.64
C THR A 265 2.90 3.17 28.28
N LYS A 266 4.03 3.18 27.56
CA LYS A 266 5.35 3.57 28.11
C LYS A 266 6.07 4.64 27.29
N GLY A 267 5.52 5.06 26.13
CA GLY A 267 6.20 6.05 25.29
C GLY A 267 5.43 6.44 24.03
N THR A 268 6.10 7.15 23.16
CA THR A 268 5.57 7.60 21.88
C THR A 268 6.63 7.45 20.79
N VAL A 269 6.22 6.94 19.62
CA VAL A 269 7.06 6.83 18.44
C VAL A 269 6.46 7.60 17.28
N THR A 270 7.30 8.14 16.41
CA THR A 270 6.88 8.81 15.17
C THR A 270 7.63 8.26 13.97
N GLY A 271 6.97 8.25 12.80
CA GLY A 271 7.57 7.79 11.56
C GLY A 271 8.48 8.85 10.91
N ALA A 272 7.95 10.06 10.71
CA ALA A 272 8.71 11.18 10.12
C ALA A 272 8.36 12.51 10.83
N PRO A 273 9.32 13.18 11.49
CA PRO A 273 10.68 12.69 11.73
C PRO A 273 10.67 11.43 12.60
N PHE A 274 11.59 10.50 12.31
CA PHE A 274 11.72 9.28 13.11
C PHE A 274 12.16 9.60 14.54
N THR A 275 11.34 9.21 15.53
CA THR A 275 11.69 9.39 16.96
C THR A 275 11.14 8.23 17.79
N VAL A 276 11.86 7.95 18.87
CA VAL A 276 11.45 7.03 19.95
C VAL A 276 11.63 7.76 21.28
N LYS A 277 10.53 8.08 21.95
CA LYS A 277 10.55 8.75 23.25
C LYS A 277 9.82 7.88 24.28
N VAL A 278 10.44 7.65 25.42
CA VAL A 278 9.91 6.80 26.47
C VAL A 278 9.83 7.56 27.79
N ASP A 279 8.88 7.16 28.64
CA ASP A 279 8.83 7.57 30.03
C ASP A 279 9.76 6.67 30.85
N VAL A 280 10.70 7.27 31.54
CA VAL A 280 11.60 6.62 32.48
C VAL A 280 11.48 7.34 33.82
N GLU A 281 10.77 6.72 34.76
CA GLU A 281 10.55 7.26 36.13
C GLU A 281 9.93 8.68 36.14
N GLY A 282 9.05 8.98 35.17
CA GLY A 282 8.37 10.27 35.01
C GLY A 282 9.13 11.30 34.15
N GLU A 283 10.30 10.95 33.64
CA GLU A 283 11.09 11.79 32.74
C GLU A 283 10.98 11.30 31.29
N ILE A 284 10.79 12.23 30.34
CA ILE A 284 10.77 11.89 28.91
C ILE A 284 12.21 11.76 28.41
N VAL A 285 12.59 10.56 28.02
CA VAL A 285 13.92 10.25 27.49
C VAL A 285 13.81 9.97 25.99
N ASP A 286 14.63 10.67 25.19
CA ASP A 286 14.79 10.39 23.78
C ASP A 286 15.74 9.18 23.60
N GLN A 287 15.19 8.08 23.07
CA GLN A 287 15.92 6.85 22.80
C GLN A 287 15.99 6.55 21.29
N THR A 288 15.82 7.59 20.47
CA THR A 288 15.90 7.45 19.00
C THR A 288 17.28 6.93 18.59
N PRO A 289 17.37 5.73 18.00
CA PRO A 289 18.67 5.21 17.58
C PRO A 289 19.12 5.83 16.27
N THR A 290 20.41 5.74 16.00
CA THR A 290 20.93 5.86 14.65
C THR A 290 20.68 4.55 13.92
N LEU A 291 20.07 4.60 12.76
CA LEU A 291 19.77 3.43 11.94
C LEU A 291 20.79 3.28 10.81
N ASP A 292 21.05 2.03 10.41
CA ASP A 292 21.77 1.73 9.19
C ASP A 292 20.83 1.94 7.99
N GLY A 293 21.11 2.97 7.20
CA GLY A 293 20.30 3.39 6.04
C GLY A 293 19.31 4.48 6.35
N GLU A 294 18.85 5.11 5.29
CA GLU A 294 17.86 6.19 5.31
C GLU A 294 16.53 5.68 4.78
N ASP A 295 15.44 6.24 5.30
CA ASP A 295 14.11 6.02 4.75
C ASP A 295 14.03 6.66 3.36
N ASP A 296 13.90 5.85 2.34
CA ASP A 296 13.80 6.26 0.95
C ASP A 296 12.70 5.46 0.26
N TRP A 297 11.81 6.16 -0.43
CA TRP A 297 10.65 5.56 -1.08
C TRP A 297 11.04 4.51 -2.14
N PHE A 298 11.98 4.83 -3.01
CA PHE A 298 12.38 3.92 -4.09
C PHE A 298 13.15 2.73 -3.55
N LYS A 299 14.08 2.96 -2.62
CA LYS A 299 14.82 1.87 -1.97
C LYS A 299 13.89 0.95 -1.19
N SER A 300 12.83 1.45 -0.59
CA SER A 300 11.87 0.58 0.13
C SER A 300 11.08 -0.33 -0.80
N VAL A 301 10.74 0.09 -2.03
CA VAL A 301 10.18 -0.82 -3.05
C VAL A 301 11.19 -1.89 -3.45
N HIS A 302 12.46 -1.51 -3.64
CA HIS A 302 13.52 -2.47 -3.94
C HIS A 302 13.70 -3.50 -2.81
N THR A 303 13.68 -3.05 -1.56
CA THR A 303 13.77 -3.93 -0.39
C THR A 303 12.55 -4.87 -0.31
N GLN A 304 11.35 -4.35 -0.51
CA GLN A 304 10.11 -5.12 -0.57
C GLN A 304 10.18 -6.24 -1.61
N ASP A 305 10.51 -5.90 -2.84
CA ASP A 305 10.55 -6.86 -3.95
C ASP A 305 11.63 -7.92 -3.74
N ALA A 306 12.82 -7.51 -3.29
CA ALA A 306 13.91 -8.43 -2.99
C ALA A 306 13.55 -9.39 -1.85
N ALA A 307 12.93 -8.90 -0.78
CA ALA A 307 12.49 -9.71 0.36
C ALA A 307 11.41 -10.72 -0.07
N LEU A 308 10.43 -10.27 -0.85
CA LEU A 308 9.36 -11.09 -1.38
C LEU A 308 9.90 -12.23 -2.26
N ILE A 309 10.75 -11.89 -3.22
CA ILE A 309 11.39 -12.84 -4.13
C ILE A 309 12.25 -13.84 -3.33
N GLY A 310 13.01 -13.36 -2.35
CA GLY A 310 13.81 -14.20 -1.47
C GLY A 310 12.99 -15.24 -0.73
N LYS A 311 11.86 -14.86 -0.15
CA LYS A 311 10.94 -15.75 0.56
C LYS A 311 10.29 -16.77 -0.37
N LEU A 312 9.89 -16.38 -1.59
CA LEU A 312 9.38 -17.31 -2.59
C LEU A 312 10.42 -18.39 -2.93
N ARG A 313 11.66 -18.00 -3.15
CA ARG A 313 12.76 -18.95 -3.41
C ARG A 313 12.99 -19.91 -2.25
N ALA A 314 12.96 -19.40 -1.03
CA ALA A 314 13.11 -20.22 0.18
C ALA A 314 11.90 -21.13 0.45
N GLY A 315 10.76 -20.89 -0.20
CA GLY A 315 9.49 -21.57 0.08
C GLY A 315 8.91 -21.20 1.44
N GLU A 316 9.25 -20.01 1.93
CA GLU A 316 8.78 -19.51 3.22
C GLU A 316 7.38 -18.92 3.11
N ALA A 317 6.64 -18.97 4.22
CA ALA A 317 5.39 -18.26 4.32
C ALA A 317 5.64 -16.74 4.29
N TRP A 318 4.77 -15.99 3.62
CA TRP A 318 4.87 -14.52 3.60
C TRP A 318 4.38 -13.95 4.93
N ALA A 319 5.31 -13.64 5.81
CA ALA A 319 5.05 -13.11 7.14
C ALA A 319 4.86 -11.58 7.17
N LEU A 320 5.11 -10.87 6.05
CA LEU A 320 5.09 -9.41 6.00
C LEU A 320 3.68 -8.83 6.07
N GLN A 321 2.68 -9.57 5.56
CA GLN A 321 1.29 -9.13 5.59
C GLN A 321 0.37 -10.31 5.94
N ASP A 322 -0.46 -10.10 6.92
CA ASP A 322 -1.54 -11.00 7.31
C ASP A 322 -2.79 -10.68 6.48
N ALA A 323 -3.46 -11.70 5.96
CA ALA A 323 -4.69 -11.52 5.18
C ALA A 323 -5.78 -10.76 5.94
N ARG A 324 -5.88 -10.99 7.27
CA ARG A 324 -6.80 -10.26 8.13
C ARG A 324 -6.46 -8.76 8.18
N GLN A 325 -5.18 -8.40 8.24
CA GLN A 325 -4.76 -7.01 8.26
C GLN A 325 -5.11 -6.30 6.95
N LEU A 326 -4.87 -6.92 5.81
CA LEU A 326 -5.26 -6.37 4.50
C LEU A 326 -6.77 -6.14 4.43
N LEU A 327 -7.56 -7.11 4.89
CA LEU A 327 -9.01 -6.99 4.93
C LEU A 327 -9.46 -5.89 5.91
N ASN A 328 -8.85 -5.79 7.08
CA ASN A 328 -9.18 -4.75 8.07
C ASN A 328 -8.82 -3.35 7.55
N LEU A 329 -7.68 -3.20 6.87
CA LEU A 329 -7.31 -1.94 6.22
C LEU A 329 -8.38 -1.52 5.20
N GLN A 330 -8.79 -2.43 4.31
CA GLN A 330 -9.82 -2.13 3.31
C GLN A 330 -11.18 -1.84 3.95
N LYS A 331 -11.57 -2.57 5.00
CA LYS A 331 -12.81 -2.30 5.75
C LYS A 331 -12.82 -0.91 6.37
N ILE A 332 -11.69 -0.44 6.93
CA ILE A 332 -11.59 0.92 7.48
C ILE A 332 -11.76 1.95 6.38
N VAL A 333 -11.15 1.75 5.21
CA VAL A 333 -11.31 2.64 4.05
C VAL A 333 -12.77 2.73 3.64
N ASP A 334 -13.45 1.58 3.45
CA ASP A 334 -14.86 1.53 3.08
C ASP A 334 -15.76 2.20 4.12
N ALA A 335 -15.50 1.93 5.42
CA ALA A 335 -16.26 2.50 6.51
C ALA A 335 -16.07 4.03 6.63
N CYS A 336 -14.90 4.56 6.29
CA CYS A 336 -14.68 6.01 6.21
C CYS A 336 -15.58 6.64 5.14
N TYR A 337 -15.65 6.06 3.95
CA TYR A 337 -16.51 6.55 2.89
C TYR A 337 -18.01 6.41 3.22
N GLU A 338 -18.40 5.27 3.80
CA GLU A 338 -19.80 5.07 4.24
C GLU A 338 -20.20 6.04 5.35
N SER A 339 -19.34 6.25 6.36
CA SER A 339 -19.56 7.21 7.43
C SER A 339 -19.69 8.64 6.89
N ALA A 340 -18.79 9.06 6.00
CA ALA A 340 -18.83 10.38 5.40
C ALA A 340 -20.10 10.59 4.56
N ARG A 341 -20.56 9.56 3.84
CA ARG A 341 -21.76 9.60 3.02
C ARG A 341 -23.05 9.64 3.85
N SER A 342 -23.11 8.85 4.93
CA SER A 342 -24.32 8.71 5.77
C SER A 342 -24.42 9.77 6.88
N GLY A 343 -23.29 10.40 7.23
CA GLY A 343 -23.17 11.29 8.38
C GLY A 343 -23.30 10.57 9.73
N ARG A 344 -23.05 9.26 9.77
CA ARG A 344 -23.20 8.40 10.95
C ARG A 344 -21.96 7.57 11.17
N GLU A 345 -21.75 7.17 12.44
CA GLU A 345 -20.76 6.15 12.77
C GLU A 345 -21.12 4.81 12.11
N VAL A 346 -20.13 4.14 11.53
CA VAL A 346 -20.21 2.77 11.02
C VAL A 346 -19.71 1.83 12.11
N VAL A 347 -20.47 0.75 12.37
CA VAL A 347 -20.13 -0.33 13.31
C VAL A 347 -19.88 -1.60 12.52
N PHE A 348 -18.77 -2.32 12.81
CA PHE A 348 -18.39 -3.56 12.14
C PHE A 348 -19.08 -4.79 12.72
#